data_4994e154f06559e87a6b27b7ceeb6081
#
_entry.id   4994e154f06559e87a6b27b7ceeb6081
#
_cell.length_a   1.000
_cell.length_b   1.000
_cell.length_c   1.000
_cell.angle_alpha   90.00
_cell.angle_beta   90.00
_cell.angle_gamma   90.00
#
_symmetry.space_group_name_H-M   'P 1'
#
loop_
_entity.id
_entity.type
_entity.pdbx_description
1 polymer ?
#
loop_
_entity_poly.entity_id
_entity_poly.type
_entity_poly.pdbx_seq_one_letter_code
_entity_poly.pdbx_strand_id
1 'polypeptide(L)'
;ARGITKPLEIRMGINTGFCTVGNFGADTRMDYTIIGREVNLASRLESSADAGEILISHETYSMIKDVIMCRDKGQTTVKGFTRPVQIYEVVDFRRDLGATSSYLEHELPGFSMYLDTNSIQNFDKQKVIQALNQAAEQLHDKIIR
;
A
#
# COMPACT_ATOMS: atom_id res chain seq x y z
N ALA A 1 -10.43 19.03 10.51
CA ALA A 1 -11.48 19.49 9.63
C ALA A 1 -12.81 18.90 10.03
N ARG A 2 -13.74 19.73 10.18
CA ARG A 2 -15.07 19.31 10.52
C ARG A 2 -15.72 18.58 9.35
N GLY A 3 -16.41 17.48 9.64
CA GLY A 3 -17.26 16.81 8.71
C GLY A 3 -16.60 15.68 7.92
N ILE A 4 -15.28 15.51 7.99
CA ILE A 4 -14.65 14.36 7.35
C ILE A 4 -14.61 13.24 8.36
N THR A 5 -15.58 12.31 8.27
CA THR A 5 -15.69 11.16 9.16
C THR A 5 -15.07 9.89 8.55
N LYS A 6 -14.78 9.91 7.24
CA LYS A 6 -14.15 8.78 6.53
C LYS A 6 -12.81 9.22 5.95
N PRO A 7 -11.81 8.34 5.95
CA PRO A 7 -10.55 8.64 5.27
C PRO A 7 -10.80 8.84 3.77
N LEU A 8 -9.97 9.68 3.16
CA LEU A 8 -9.98 9.87 1.72
C LEU A 8 -9.45 8.59 1.07
N GLU A 9 -10.23 8.02 0.17
CA GLU A 9 -9.82 6.84 -0.58
C GLU A 9 -9.64 7.22 -2.05
N ILE A 10 -8.52 6.80 -2.62
CA ILE A 10 -8.24 6.95 -4.04
C ILE A 10 -8.03 5.58 -4.66
N ARG A 11 -8.25 5.49 -5.94
CA ARG A 11 -7.95 4.29 -6.73
C ARG A 11 -6.83 4.61 -7.70
N MET A 12 -6.00 3.62 -7.97
CA MET A 12 -4.84 3.79 -8.83
C MET A 12 -4.72 2.64 -9.81
N GLY A 13 -4.26 2.95 -11.01
CA GLY A 13 -3.84 1.97 -11.99
C GLY A 13 -2.42 2.25 -12.41
N ILE A 14 -1.55 1.26 -12.36
CA ILE A 14 -0.14 1.41 -12.68
C ILE A 14 0.25 0.39 -13.73
N ASN A 15 0.85 0.88 -14.80
CA ASN A 15 1.38 0.05 -15.87
C ASN A 15 2.79 0.51 -16.24
N THR A 16 3.58 -0.43 -16.73
CA THR A 16 4.93 -0.17 -17.24
C THR A 16 4.96 -0.55 -18.72
N GLY A 17 5.43 0.37 -19.55
CA GLY A 17 5.51 0.11 -20.98
C GLY A 17 5.94 1.34 -21.74
N PHE A 18 6.17 1.17 -23.03
CA PHE A 18 6.53 2.27 -23.92
C PHE A 18 5.31 3.11 -24.25
N CYS A 19 5.50 4.42 -24.26
CA CYS A 19 4.45 5.35 -24.66
C CYS A 19 5.06 6.47 -25.48
N THR A 20 4.22 7.22 -26.18
CA THR A 20 4.65 8.41 -26.92
C THR A 20 4.43 9.63 -26.04
N VAL A 21 5.46 10.44 -25.93
CA VAL A 21 5.47 11.67 -25.13
C VAL A 21 5.63 12.86 -26.05
N GLY A 22 4.83 13.89 -25.89
CA GLY A 22 4.93 15.08 -26.69
C GLY A 22 3.82 16.07 -26.43
N ASN A 23 3.80 17.11 -27.23
CA ASN A 23 2.76 18.12 -27.19
C ASN A 23 1.65 17.73 -28.16
N PHE A 24 0.45 17.58 -27.66
CA PHE A 24 -0.74 17.22 -28.45
C PHE A 24 -1.85 18.24 -28.22
N GLY A 25 -2.58 18.55 -29.27
CA GLY A 25 -3.72 19.45 -29.19
C GLY A 25 -3.78 20.41 -30.36
N ALA A 26 -4.72 21.37 -30.29
CA ALA A 26 -4.88 22.41 -31.32
C ALA A 26 -3.84 23.52 -31.12
N ASP A 27 -3.60 24.32 -32.18
CA ASP A 27 -2.64 25.42 -32.15
C ASP A 27 -2.89 26.40 -30.99
N THR A 28 -4.15 26.54 -30.59
CA THR A 28 -4.56 27.44 -29.51
C THR A 28 -4.44 26.80 -28.12
N ARG A 29 -4.26 25.45 -28.08
CA ARG A 29 -4.19 24.73 -26.83
C ARG A 29 -3.43 23.43 -27.01
N MET A 30 -2.14 23.48 -26.65
CA MET A 30 -1.27 22.31 -26.72
C MET A 30 -0.92 21.84 -25.31
N ASP A 31 -1.14 20.56 -25.05
CA ASP A 31 -0.81 19.93 -23.78
C ASP A 31 0.35 18.96 -23.97
N TYR A 32 1.35 19.05 -23.14
CA TYR A 32 2.43 18.06 -23.07
C TYR A 32 1.91 16.84 -22.33
N THR A 33 1.79 15.72 -23.01
CA THR A 33 1.14 14.53 -22.45
C THR A 33 1.73 13.24 -23.02
N ILE A 34 1.21 12.13 -22.57
CA ILE A 34 1.58 10.80 -23.02
C ILE A 34 0.39 10.13 -23.69
N ILE A 35 0.65 9.38 -24.76
CA ILE A 35 -0.36 8.59 -25.45
C ILE A 35 0.19 7.21 -25.79
N GLY A 36 -0.69 6.26 -26.01
CA GLY A 36 -0.36 4.91 -26.44
C GLY A 36 -1.21 3.86 -25.75
N ARG A 37 -1.12 2.62 -26.26
CA ARG A 37 -1.90 1.51 -25.69
C ARG A 37 -1.54 1.23 -24.23
N GLU A 38 -0.28 1.43 -23.86
CA GLU A 38 0.18 1.21 -22.47
C GLU A 38 -0.42 2.24 -21.53
N VAL A 39 -0.63 3.47 -22.00
CA VAL A 39 -1.34 4.51 -21.23
C VAL A 39 -2.81 4.14 -21.08
N ASN A 40 -3.41 3.61 -22.13
CA ASN A 40 -4.81 3.14 -22.10
C ASN A 40 -4.98 1.99 -21.10
N LEU A 41 -3.99 1.10 -21.00
CA LEU A 41 -4.03 0.04 -19.99
C LEU A 41 -3.98 0.61 -18.57
N ALA A 42 -3.11 1.57 -18.30
CA ALA A 42 -3.05 2.21 -16.98
C ALA A 42 -4.40 2.85 -16.63
N SER A 43 -5.01 3.54 -17.58
CA SER A 43 -6.33 4.14 -17.40
C SER A 43 -7.41 3.10 -17.12
N ARG A 44 -7.37 1.97 -17.84
CA ARG A 44 -8.31 0.86 -17.62
C ARG A 44 -8.16 0.24 -16.24
N LEU A 45 -6.92 0.07 -15.78
CA LEU A 45 -6.64 -0.44 -14.44
C LEU A 45 -7.22 0.50 -13.39
N GLU A 46 -7.00 1.80 -13.54
CA GLU A 46 -7.56 2.79 -12.62
C GLU A 46 -9.08 2.73 -12.59
N SER A 47 -9.73 2.71 -13.74
CA SER A 47 -11.20 2.68 -13.82
C SER A 47 -11.80 1.36 -13.32
N SER A 48 -11.03 0.28 -13.34
CA SER A 48 -11.46 -1.04 -12.85
C SER A 48 -11.20 -1.24 -11.35
N ALA A 49 -10.41 -0.38 -10.75
CA ALA A 49 -10.09 -0.48 -9.33
C ALA A 49 -11.26 -0.01 -8.47
N ASP A 50 -11.43 -0.65 -7.32
CA ASP A 50 -12.34 -0.21 -6.29
C ASP A 50 -11.70 0.92 -5.49
N ALA A 51 -12.51 1.68 -4.75
CA ALA A 51 -12.00 2.75 -3.89
C ALA A 51 -10.95 2.19 -2.92
N GLY A 52 -9.80 2.85 -2.86
CA GLY A 52 -8.69 2.41 -2.02
C GLY A 52 -7.82 1.30 -2.64
N GLU A 53 -8.15 0.83 -3.83
CA GLU A 53 -7.44 -0.27 -4.48
C GLU A 53 -6.38 0.24 -5.46
N ILE A 54 -5.24 -0.46 -5.49
CA ILE A 54 -4.18 -0.21 -6.46
C ILE A 54 -4.08 -1.45 -7.36
N LEU A 55 -4.42 -1.29 -8.63
CA LEU A 55 -4.30 -2.35 -9.63
C LEU A 55 -3.06 -2.12 -10.50
N ILE A 56 -2.32 -3.19 -10.74
CA ILE A 56 -1.11 -3.14 -11.55
C ILE A 56 -1.16 -4.20 -12.66
N SER A 57 -0.45 -3.92 -13.74
CA SER A 57 -0.29 -4.87 -14.83
C SER A 57 0.73 -5.95 -14.49
N HIS A 58 0.75 -7.01 -15.29
CA HIS A 58 1.75 -8.07 -15.17
C HIS A 58 3.18 -7.51 -15.32
N GLU A 59 3.39 -6.57 -16.22
CA GLU A 59 4.71 -5.96 -16.43
C GLU A 59 5.20 -5.27 -15.16
N THR A 60 4.35 -4.47 -14.54
CA THR A 60 4.68 -3.82 -13.28
C THR A 60 4.90 -4.85 -12.16
N TYR A 61 4.01 -5.85 -12.08
CA TYR A 61 4.10 -6.92 -11.10
C TYR A 61 5.46 -7.64 -11.18
N SER A 62 5.92 -7.96 -12.39
CA SER A 62 7.18 -8.67 -12.62
C SER A 62 8.38 -7.92 -12.05
N MET A 63 8.31 -6.60 -12.02
CA MET A 63 9.40 -5.76 -11.54
C MET A 63 9.42 -5.60 -10.03
N ILE A 64 8.29 -5.76 -9.36
CA ILE A 64 8.16 -5.44 -7.93
C ILE A 64 7.77 -6.62 -7.06
N LYS A 65 7.48 -7.77 -7.63
CA LYS A 65 6.94 -8.95 -6.91
C LYS A 65 7.78 -9.41 -5.72
N ASP A 66 9.07 -9.13 -5.74
CA ASP A 66 9.97 -9.57 -4.66
C ASP A 66 9.89 -8.69 -3.42
N VAL A 67 9.42 -7.45 -3.58
CA VAL A 67 9.34 -6.49 -2.47
C VAL A 67 7.89 -6.10 -2.13
N ILE A 68 6.96 -6.29 -3.06
CA ILE A 68 5.55 -5.95 -2.88
C ILE A 68 4.71 -7.23 -2.99
N MET A 69 3.88 -7.45 -1.98
CA MET A 69 2.90 -8.54 -2.02
C MET A 69 1.70 -8.11 -2.85
N CYS A 70 1.37 -8.93 -3.85
CA CYS A 70 0.25 -8.67 -4.74
C CYS A 70 -0.67 -9.89 -4.78
N ARG A 71 -1.94 -9.63 -5.05
CA ARG A 71 -2.97 -10.66 -5.20
C ARG A 71 -3.39 -10.73 -6.67
N ASP A 72 -3.50 -11.95 -7.20
CA ASP A 72 -4.00 -12.18 -8.55
C ASP A 72 -5.48 -11.75 -8.63
N LYS A 73 -5.80 -10.87 -9.57
CA LYS A 73 -7.15 -10.38 -9.80
C LYS A 73 -7.74 -10.87 -11.11
N GLY A 74 -7.08 -11.85 -11.75
CA GLY A 74 -7.54 -12.40 -13.01
C GLY A 74 -7.08 -11.63 -14.23
N GLN A 75 -7.85 -11.70 -15.28
CA GLN A 75 -7.51 -11.10 -16.57
C GLN A 75 -8.61 -10.15 -17.02
N THR A 76 -8.24 -9.15 -17.80
CA THR A 76 -9.19 -8.24 -18.42
C THR A 76 -8.81 -8.02 -19.89
N THR A 77 -9.82 -7.71 -20.70
CA THR A 77 -9.62 -7.36 -22.10
C THR A 77 -9.52 -5.84 -22.22
N VAL A 78 -8.50 -5.37 -22.91
CA VAL A 78 -8.23 -3.95 -23.07
C VAL A 78 -8.08 -3.61 -24.54
N LYS A 79 -8.68 -2.50 -24.97
CA LYS A 79 -8.58 -2.01 -26.34
C LYS A 79 -7.11 -1.80 -26.72
N GLY A 80 -6.72 -2.34 -27.88
CA GLY A 80 -5.35 -2.26 -28.38
C GLY A 80 -4.47 -3.43 -27.97
N PHE A 81 -4.96 -4.34 -27.14
CA PHE A 81 -4.26 -5.57 -26.77
C PHE A 81 -4.94 -6.77 -27.41
N THR A 82 -4.16 -7.64 -28.06
CA THR A 82 -4.68 -8.82 -28.75
C THR A 82 -5.00 -9.96 -27.79
N ARG A 83 -4.42 -9.94 -26.59
CA ARG A 83 -4.62 -10.97 -25.56
C ARG A 83 -5.13 -10.33 -24.28
N PRO A 84 -5.88 -11.08 -23.46
CA PRO A 84 -6.25 -10.60 -22.14
C PRO A 84 -5.00 -10.26 -21.32
N VAL A 85 -5.12 -9.24 -20.49
CA VAL A 85 -4.02 -8.74 -19.66
C VAL A 85 -4.24 -9.22 -18.23
N GLN A 86 -3.22 -9.81 -17.64
CA GLN A 86 -3.23 -10.24 -16.25
C GLN A 86 -3.13 -9.03 -15.33
N ILE A 87 -3.96 -9.00 -14.30
CA ILE A 87 -4.05 -7.89 -13.35
C ILE A 87 -3.73 -8.37 -11.94
N TYR A 88 -3.06 -7.54 -11.17
CA TYR A 88 -2.76 -7.79 -9.76
C TYR A 88 -3.20 -6.61 -8.90
N GLU A 89 -3.59 -6.92 -7.68
CA GLU A 89 -3.87 -5.91 -6.66
C GLU A 89 -2.68 -5.81 -5.71
N VAL A 90 -2.22 -4.60 -5.44
CA VAL A 90 -1.17 -4.38 -4.44
C VAL A 90 -1.77 -4.54 -3.05
N VAL A 91 -1.15 -5.38 -2.22
CA VAL A 91 -1.62 -5.65 -0.86
C VAL A 91 -0.78 -4.88 0.16
N ASP A 92 0.54 -5.11 0.18
CA ASP A 92 1.44 -4.47 1.13
C ASP A 92 2.91 -4.78 0.80
N PHE A 93 3.83 -4.20 1.55
CA PHE A 93 5.23 -4.62 1.48
C PHE A 93 5.37 -6.05 1.99
N ARG A 94 6.21 -6.85 1.32
CA ARG A 94 6.41 -8.25 1.70
C ARG A 94 6.97 -8.41 3.12
N ARG A 95 7.81 -7.49 3.55
CA ARG A 95 8.37 -7.54 4.90
C ARG A 95 7.33 -7.35 5.99
N ASP A 96 6.19 -6.73 5.66
CA ASP A 96 5.12 -6.46 6.61
C ASP A 96 4.10 -7.59 6.66
N LEU A 97 4.11 -8.45 5.62
CA LEU A 97 3.27 -9.63 5.52
C LEU A 97 4.12 -10.88 5.78
N GLY A 98 3.71 -11.73 6.67
CA GLY A 98 4.41 -12.97 6.99
C GLY A 98 5.43 -12.82 8.10
N ALA A 99 5.84 -11.62 8.43
CA ALA A 99 6.39 -11.34 9.74
C ALA A 99 5.29 -10.64 10.53
N THR A 100 5.03 -11.06 11.74
CA THR A 100 4.38 -10.22 12.72
C THR A 100 5.07 -8.87 12.61
N SER A 101 4.28 -7.80 12.49
CA SER A 101 4.82 -6.44 12.51
C SER A 101 5.93 -6.38 13.56
N SER A 102 7.14 -6.01 13.15
CA SER A 102 8.29 -6.04 14.05
C SER A 102 8.17 -5.02 15.17
N TYR A 103 7.27 -4.05 15.04
CA TYR A 103 7.07 -3.04 16.08
C TYR A 103 5.59 -2.83 16.38
N LEU A 104 5.35 -2.45 17.64
CA LEU A 104 4.04 -2.06 18.15
C LEU A 104 4.15 -0.63 18.63
N GLU A 105 3.17 0.19 18.29
CA GLU A 105 3.10 1.57 18.73
C GLU A 105 1.69 1.88 19.21
N HIS A 106 1.59 2.38 20.42
CA HIS A 106 0.33 2.75 21.05
C HIS A 106 0.45 4.09 21.74
N GLU A 107 -0.52 4.95 21.49
CA GLU A 107 -0.56 6.29 22.07
C GLU A 107 -1.96 6.57 22.60
N LEU A 108 -2.06 6.75 23.92
CA LEU A 108 -3.31 7.10 24.59
C LEU A 108 -2.99 8.11 25.69
N PRO A 109 -3.97 8.90 26.15
CA PRO A 109 -3.72 9.78 27.29
C PRO A 109 -3.20 9.01 28.50
N GLY A 110 -2.02 9.40 28.98
CA GLY A 110 -1.36 8.71 30.09
C GLY A 110 -0.61 7.44 29.72
N PHE A 111 -0.58 7.08 28.43
CA PHE A 111 0.11 5.86 28.00
C PHE A 111 0.78 6.09 26.65
N SER A 112 2.07 5.78 26.57
CA SER A 112 2.80 5.79 25.31
C SER A 112 3.73 4.57 25.29
N MET A 113 3.70 3.80 24.21
CA MET A 113 4.53 2.62 24.08
C MET A 113 5.08 2.52 22.66
N TYR A 114 6.36 2.25 22.55
CA TYR A 114 7.01 1.85 21.32
C TYR A 114 7.83 0.60 21.60
N LEU A 115 7.56 -0.46 20.84
CA LEU A 115 8.27 -1.72 20.97
C LEU A 115 8.68 -2.20 19.59
N ASP A 116 9.99 -2.27 19.34
CA ASP A 116 10.52 -2.83 18.08
C ASP A 116 11.30 -4.11 18.40
N THR A 117 10.67 -5.25 18.11
CA THR A 117 11.26 -6.55 18.43
C THR A 117 12.52 -6.84 17.64
N ASN A 118 12.71 -6.21 16.47
CA ASN A 118 13.94 -6.40 15.69
C ASN A 118 15.14 -5.65 16.28
N SER A 119 14.89 -4.59 17.02
CA SER A 119 15.95 -3.78 17.64
C SER A 119 16.35 -4.27 19.02
N ILE A 120 15.54 -5.13 19.65
CA ILE A 120 15.80 -5.64 20.99
C ILE A 120 16.83 -6.78 20.92
N GLN A 121 17.90 -6.65 21.71
CA GLN A 121 18.92 -7.70 21.80
C GLN A 121 18.41 -8.86 22.67
N ASN A 122 18.89 -10.08 22.38
CA ASN A 122 18.46 -11.26 23.11
C ASN A 122 18.69 -11.15 24.62
N PHE A 123 19.78 -10.50 25.03
CA PHE A 123 20.10 -10.37 26.46
C PHE A 123 19.19 -9.34 27.17
N ASP A 124 18.50 -8.49 26.42
CA ASP A 124 17.55 -7.51 26.98
C ASP A 124 16.11 -8.00 26.96
N LYS A 125 15.83 -9.10 26.28
CA LYS A 125 14.47 -9.63 26.08
C LYS A 125 13.72 -9.82 27.41
N GLN A 126 14.35 -10.44 28.39
CA GLN A 126 13.72 -10.71 29.69
C GLN A 126 13.46 -9.43 30.46
N LYS A 127 14.35 -8.44 30.38
CA LYS A 127 14.13 -7.13 31.00
C LYS A 127 12.91 -6.44 30.43
N VAL A 128 12.72 -6.51 29.11
CA VAL A 128 11.55 -5.92 28.45
C VAL A 128 10.28 -6.62 28.90
N ILE A 129 10.28 -7.96 28.91
CA ILE A 129 9.12 -8.74 29.35
C ILE A 129 8.76 -8.44 30.80
N GLN A 130 9.75 -8.34 31.68
CA GLN A 130 9.52 -7.96 33.08
C GLN A 130 8.90 -6.57 33.20
N ALA A 131 9.41 -5.60 32.44
CA ALA A 131 8.87 -4.24 32.46
C ALA A 131 7.42 -4.20 32.02
N LEU A 132 7.07 -4.93 30.96
CA LEU A 132 5.70 -5.01 30.46
C LEU A 132 4.78 -5.68 31.48
N ASN A 133 5.21 -6.77 32.10
CA ASN A 133 4.42 -7.50 33.09
C ASN A 133 4.22 -6.65 34.36
N GLN A 134 5.25 -5.93 34.80
CA GLN A 134 5.16 -5.05 35.97
C GLN A 134 4.19 -3.90 35.69
N ALA A 135 4.24 -3.30 34.51
CA ALA A 135 3.32 -2.24 34.14
C ALA A 135 1.86 -2.76 34.12
N ALA A 136 1.65 -3.96 33.57
CA ALA A 136 0.34 -4.58 33.53
C ALA A 136 -0.20 -4.85 34.94
N GLU A 137 0.63 -5.35 35.86
CA GLU A 137 0.24 -5.59 37.25
C GLU A 137 -0.16 -4.31 37.96
N GLN A 138 0.62 -3.24 37.82
CA GLN A 138 0.29 -1.95 38.40
C GLN A 138 -1.04 -1.41 37.88
N LEU A 139 -1.31 -1.60 36.59
CA LEU A 139 -2.55 -1.16 35.98
C LEU A 139 -3.74 -1.97 36.49
N HIS A 140 -3.59 -3.29 36.67
CA HIS A 140 -4.63 -4.14 37.23
C HIS A 140 -5.01 -3.75 38.66
N ASP A 141 -4.03 -3.40 39.47
CA ASP A 141 -4.24 -3.10 40.89
C ASP A 141 -4.77 -1.68 41.11
N LYS A 142 -4.72 -0.83 40.10
CA LYS A 142 -5.13 0.56 40.23
C LYS A 142 -6.57 0.76 39.79
N ILE A 143 -7.34 1.48 40.62
CA ILE A 143 -8.68 1.91 40.24
C ILE A 143 -8.52 3.16 39.39
N ILE A 144 -8.98 3.08 38.12
CA ILE A 144 -8.91 4.17 37.16
C ILE A 144 -10.29 4.77 37.00
N ARG A 145 -10.37 6.08 37.15
CA ARG A 145 -11.63 6.81 37.03
C ARG A 145 -11.75 7.43 35.62
#